data_749bc3e8ea62af164a968c77f23cdf78
#
_entry.id   749bc3e8ea62af164a968c77f23cdf78
#
_cell.length_a   1.000
_cell.length_b   1.000
_cell.length_c   1.000
_cell.angle_alpha   90.00
_cell.angle_beta   90.00
_cell.angle_gamma   90.00
#
_symmetry.space_group_name_H-M   'P 1'
#
loop_
_entity.id
_entity.type
_entity.pdbx_description
1 polymer ?
#
loop_
_entity_poly.entity_id
_entity_poly.type
_entity_poly.pdbx_seq_one_letter_code
_entity_poly.pdbx_strand_id
1 'polypeptide(L)'
;MQITEYLNKRVFLIFLTVMLFFVSGCSKMPEGMLKQDVEQYTQEQIRLIAITERNRYQNIYTGQLWGVTADSNGNTFETLLKNQVQQFLEELAVVDRMAQEENISLTGQEEDDIKNFFQ
;
A
#
# COMPACT_ATOMS: atom_id res chain seq x y z
N MET A 1 -21.14 49.09 -10.90
CA MET A 1 -19.86 48.57 -10.33
C MET A 1 -20.05 47.56 -9.19
N GLN A 2 -21.21 47.43 -8.57
CA GLN A 2 -21.47 46.47 -7.49
C GLN A 2 -21.82 45.04 -7.94
N ILE A 3 -22.34 44.87 -9.16
CA ILE A 3 -22.81 43.55 -9.65
C ILE A 3 -21.64 42.61 -9.96
N THR A 4 -20.53 43.15 -10.47
CA THR A 4 -19.32 42.39 -10.80
C THR A 4 -18.59 41.85 -9.53
N GLU A 5 -18.59 42.59 -8.45
CA GLU A 5 -18.02 42.11 -7.16
C GLU A 5 -18.86 40.99 -6.55
N TYR A 6 -20.17 41.05 -6.67
CA TYR A 6 -21.07 40.04 -6.14
C TYR A 6 -20.98 38.74 -6.94
N LEU A 7 -20.82 38.86 -8.26
CA LEU A 7 -20.64 37.72 -9.16
C LEU A 7 -19.28 37.01 -8.87
N ASN A 8 -18.21 37.77 -8.70
CA ASN A 8 -16.89 37.26 -8.39
C ASN A 8 -16.84 36.51 -7.03
N LYS A 9 -17.51 37.03 -6.01
CA LYS A 9 -17.61 36.37 -4.69
C LYS A 9 -18.38 35.05 -4.76
N ARG A 10 -19.48 35.00 -5.53
CA ARG A 10 -20.26 33.77 -5.70
C ARG A 10 -19.49 32.72 -6.51
N VAL A 11 -18.82 33.10 -7.56
CA VAL A 11 -17.98 32.22 -8.39
C VAL A 11 -16.80 31.70 -7.56
N PHE A 12 -16.17 32.54 -6.73
CA PHE A 12 -15.09 32.14 -5.84
C PHE A 12 -15.58 31.17 -4.76
N LEU A 13 -16.78 31.38 -4.19
CA LEU A 13 -17.38 30.48 -3.19
C LEU A 13 -17.74 29.12 -3.80
N ILE A 14 -18.24 29.08 -5.04
CA ILE A 14 -18.53 27.83 -5.77
C ILE A 14 -17.22 27.10 -6.10
N PHE A 15 -16.18 27.82 -6.51
CA PHE A 15 -14.86 27.23 -6.77
C PHE A 15 -14.22 26.65 -5.51
N LEU A 16 -14.35 27.35 -4.38
CA LEU A 16 -13.86 26.90 -3.08
C LEU A 16 -14.61 25.64 -2.58
N THR A 17 -15.93 25.57 -2.78
CA THR A 17 -16.71 24.38 -2.42
C THR A 17 -16.38 23.19 -3.30
N VAL A 18 -16.18 23.38 -4.61
CA VAL A 18 -15.75 22.31 -5.53
C VAL A 18 -14.35 21.81 -5.16
N MET A 19 -13.42 22.70 -4.81
CA MET A 19 -12.07 22.31 -4.35
C MET A 19 -12.11 21.47 -3.07
N LEU A 20 -13.02 21.77 -2.12
CA LEU A 20 -13.19 20.99 -0.89
C LEU A 20 -13.67 19.55 -1.14
N PHE A 21 -14.41 19.30 -2.23
CA PHE A 21 -14.83 17.95 -2.60
C PHE A 21 -13.69 17.09 -3.17
N PHE A 22 -12.66 17.70 -3.75
CA PHE A 22 -11.50 16.96 -4.25
C PHE A 22 -10.50 16.53 -3.18
N VAL A 23 -10.54 17.10 -1.98
CA VAL A 23 -9.62 16.77 -0.88
C VAL A 23 -10.08 15.58 -0.05
N SER A 24 -11.33 15.13 -0.22
CA SER A 24 -11.92 14.01 0.55
C SER A 24 -11.65 12.63 -0.06
N GLY A 25 -10.81 12.54 -1.08
CA GLY A 25 -10.59 11.33 -1.87
C GLY A 25 -9.61 10.29 -1.31
N CYS A 26 -9.06 10.48 -0.11
CA CYS A 26 -8.39 9.39 0.59
C CYS A 26 -9.36 8.74 1.57
N SER A 27 -10.28 7.93 1.06
CA SER A 27 -11.03 7.01 1.91
C SER A 27 -10.03 5.98 2.44
N LYS A 28 -9.71 6.06 3.75
CA LYS A 28 -9.09 4.94 4.45
C LYS A 28 -9.94 3.71 4.19
N MET A 29 -9.36 2.70 3.55
CA MET A 29 -10.01 1.42 3.37
C MET A 29 -10.45 0.88 4.74
N PRO A 30 -11.66 0.32 4.90
CA PRO A 30 -12.12 -0.18 6.19
C PRO A 30 -11.14 -1.23 6.72
N GLU A 31 -10.57 -1.02 7.90
CA GLU A 31 -9.57 -1.92 8.52
C GLU A 31 -10.02 -3.38 8.65
N GLY A 32 -11.32 -3.64 8.63
CA GLY A 32 -11.88 -4.99 8.73
C GLY A 32 -11.82 -5.82 7.44
N MET A 33 -11.70 -5.16 6.28
CA MET A 33 -11.76 -5.84 4.99
C MET A 33 -10.38 -6.43 4.59
N LEU A 34 -9.30 -5.85 5.08
CA LEU A 34 -7.93 -6.21 4.71
C LEU A 34 -7.42 -7.47 5.44
N LYS A 35 -7.79 -7.68 6.70
CA LYS A 35 -7.32 -8.84 7.48
C LYS A 35 -7.80 -10.18 6.92
N GLN A 36 -9.00 -10.23 6.37
CA GLN A 36 -9.59 -11.46 5.84
C GLN A 36 -8.93 -11.89 4.52
N ASP A 37 -8.48 -10.92 3.72
CA ASP A 37 -7.85 -11.19 2.42
C ASP A 37 -6.39 -11.70 2.57
N VAL A 38 -5.69 -11.33 3.64
CA VAL A 38 -4.30 -11.78 3.92
C VAL A 38 -4.25 -13.27 4.31
N GLU A 39 -5.33 -13.83 4.86
CA GLU A 39 -5.41 -15.25 5.23
C GLU A 39 -5.28 -16.20 4.02
N GLN A 40 -5.45 -15.70 2.81
CA GLN A 40 -5.24 -16.49 1.58
C GLN A 40 -3.77 -16.83 1.32
N TYR A 41 -2.84 -16.04 1.88
CA TYR A 41 -1.41 -16.29 1.68
C TYR A 41 -0.90 -17.38 2.62
N THR A 42 -0.10 -18.29 2.09
CA THR A 42 0.56 -19.31 2.89
C THR A 42 1.68 -18.72 3.74
N GLN A 43 2.05 -19.42 4.81
CA GLN A 43 3.17 -19.02 5.65
C GLN A 43 4.49 -18.92 4.87
N GLU A 44 4.67 -19.76 3.85
CA GLU A 44 5.83 -19.75 2.97
C GLU A 44 5.89 -18.48 2.12
N GLN A 45 4.74 -18.05 1.56
CA GLN A 45 4.64 -16.82 0.76
C GLN A 45 4.93 -15.60 1.64
N ILE A 46 4.32 -15.52 2.82
CA ILE A 46 4.57 -14.44 3.80
C ILE A 46 6.04 -14.41 4.20
N ARG A 47 6.61 -15.58 4.48
CA ARG A 47 8.02 -15.70 4.86
C ARG A 47 8.96 -15.26 3.74
N LEU A 48 8.67 -15.63 2.51
CA LEU A 48 9.46 -15.21 1.34
C LEU A 48 9.52 -13.69 1.21
N ILE A 49 8.38 -13.03 1.30
CA ILE A 49 8.27 -11.57 1.24
C ILE A 49 9.05 -10.93 2.40
N ALA A 50 8.84 -11.42 3.62
CA ALA A 50 9.53 -10.91 4.81
C ALA A 50 11.06 -11.07 4.74
N ILE A 51 11.55 -12.20 4.23
CA ILE A 51 12.98 -12.44 4.03
C ILE A 51 13.54 -11.54 2.94
N THR A 52 12.82 -11.34 1.86
CA THR A 52 13.23 -10.48 0.75
C THR A 52 13.40 -9.04 1.23
N GLU A 53 12.42 -8.51 1.94
CA GLU A 53 12.50 -7.17 2.51
C GLU A 53 13.61 -7.05 3.57
N ARG A 54 13.73 -8.03 4.45
CA ARG A 54 14.82 -8.06 5.44
C ARG A 54 16.19 -8.02 4.76
N ASN A 55 16.41 -8.83 3.74
CA ASN A 55 17.70 -8.92 3.04
C ASN A 55 18.01 -7.61 2.33
N ARG A 56 17.01 -6.94 1.77
CA ARG A 56 17.17 -5.62 1.14
C ARG A 56 17.77 -4.60 2.11
N TYR A 57 17.25 -4.53 3.33
CA TYR A 57 17.79 -3.61 4.35
C TYR A 57 19.12 -4.09 4.92
N GLN A 58 19.29 -5.38 5.15
CA GLN A 58 20.52 -5.94 5.71
C GLN A 58 21.73 -5.80 4.79
N ASN A 59 21.53 -5.77 3.48
CA ASN A 59 22.60 -5.52 2.51
C ASN A 59 23.09 -4.06 2.53
N ILE A 60 22.22 -3.13 2.93
CA ILE A 60 22.55 -1.70 3.02
C ILE A 60 23.07 -1.35 4.41
N TYR A 61 22.52 -1.96 5.44
CA TYR A 61 22.80 -1.71 6.85
C TYR A 61 23.26 -3.00 7.56
N THR A 62 24.04 -2.84 8.62
CA THR A 62 24.47 -4.00 9.43
C THR A 62 23.30 -4.57 10.23
N GLY A 63 23.46 -5.83 10.72
CA GLY A 63 22.43 -6.49 11.53
C GLY A 63 22.05 -5.76 12.84
N GLN A 64 22.85 -4.80 13.28
CA GLN A 64 22.54 -3.96 14.45
C GLN A 64 21.34 -3.04 14.23
N LEU A 65 20.96 -2.77 12.96
CA LEU A 65 19.83 -1.93 12.62
C LEU A 65 18.51 -2.41 13.26
N TRP A 66 18.33 -3.70 13.38
CA TRP A 66 17.06 -4.29 13.83
C TRP A 66 16.63 -3.87 15.23
N GLY A 67 17.58 -3.67 16.13
CA GLY A 67 17.34 -3.23 17.51
C GLY A 67 17.28 -1.72 17.71
N VAL A 68 17.56 -0.93 16.67
CA VAL A 68 17.56 0.55 16.78
C VAL A 68 16.13 1.05 16.91
N THR A 69 15.92 1.97 17.87
CA THR A 69 14.65 2.69 18.02
C THR A 69 14.44 3.60 16.81
N ALA A 70 13.36 3.39 16.09
CA ALA A 70 13.11 4.01 14.80
C ALA A 70 12.07 5.13 14.84
N ASP A 71 11.27 5.21 15.92
CA ASP A 71 10.28 6.28 16.09
C ASP A 71 10.20 6.79 17.52
N SER A 72 9.43 7.86 17.73
CA SER A 72 9.20 8.50 19.04
C SER A 72 8.40 7.62 20.02
N ASN A 73 7.74 6.56 19.55
CA ASN A 73 6.95 5.64 20.36
C ASN A 73 7.80 4.48 20.90
N GLY A 74 9.08 4.43 20.58
CA GLY A 74 10.00 3.38 21.01
C GLY A 74 9.96 2.12 20.14
N ASN A 75 9.30 2.13 18.99
CA ASN A 75 9.30 1.02 18.06
C ASN A 75 10.70 0.84 17.47
N THR A 76 11.14 -0.43 17.40
CA THR A 76 12.39 -0.77 16.72
C THR A 76 12.21 -0.83 15.22
N PHE A 77 13.33 -0.77 14.49
CA PHE A 77 13.30 -0.92 13.04
C PHE A 77 12.71 -2.27 12.61
N GLU A 78 12.95 -3.33 13.38
CA GLU A 78 12.32 -4.63 13.17
C GLU A 78 10.78 -4.55 13.24
N THR A 79 10.24 -3.83 14.22
CA THR A 79 8.80 -3.64 14.37
C THR A 79 8.22 -2.87 13.19
N LEU A 80 8.91 -1.82 12.74
CA LEU A 80 8.48 -1.05 11.56
C LEU A 80 8.49 -1.90 10.30
N LEU A 81 9.52 -2.72 10.10
CA LEU A 81 9.59 -3.62 8.95
C LEU A 81 8.45 -4.64 8.96
N LYS A 82 8.14 -5.24 10.10
CA LYS A 82 7.00 -6.17 10.23
C LYS A 82 5.68 -5.51 9.85
N ASN A 83 5.45 -4.29 10.33
CA ASN A 83 4.25 -3.54 9.99
C ASN A 83 4.19 -3.21 8.50
N GLN A 84 5.33 -2.85 7.90
CA GLN A 84 5.41 -2.55 6.47
C GLN A 84 5.12 -3.80 5.61
N VAL A 85 5.66 -4.96 5.99
CA VAL A 85 5.37 -6.23 5.31
C VAL A 85 3.90 -6.59 5.43
N GLN A 86 3.29 -6.41 6.60
CA GLN A 86 1.87 -6.64 6.79
C GLN A 86 1.03 -5.72 5.89
N GLN A 87 1.32 -4.42 5.88
CA GLN A 87 0.63 -3.47 5.02
C GLN A 87 0.77 -3.85 3.54
N PHE A 88 1.95 -4.24 3.10
CA PHE A 88 2.18 -4.67 1.73
C PHE A 88 1.34 -5.91 1.37
N LEU A 89 1.23 -6.89 2.27
CA LEU A 89 0.37 -8.07 2.05
C LEU A 89 -1.11 -7.70 1.94
N GLU A 90 -1.56 -6.76 2.76
CA GLU A 90 -2.93 -6.24 2.72
C GLU A 90 -3.22 -5.55 1.38
N GLU A 91 -2.29 -4.72 0.91
CA GLU A 91 -2.39 -4.06 -0.40
C GLU A 91 -2.37 -5.08 -1.56
N LEU A 92 -1.48 -6.08 -1.49
CA LEU A 92 -1.39 -7.15 -2.48
C LEU A 92 -2.68 -7.97 -2.56
N ALA A 93 -3.28 -8.30 -1.41
CA ALA A 93 -4.54 -9.03 -1.35
C ALA A 93 -5.70 -8.27 -2.04
N VAL A 94 -5.70 -6.95 -1.95
CA VAL A 94 -6.68 -6.12 -2.67
C VAL A 94 -6.45 -6.20 -4.18
N VAL A 95 -5.20 -6.12 -4.63
CA VAL A 95 -4.86 -6.23 -6.05
C VAL A 95 -5.21 -7.61 -6.60
N ASP A 96 -4.91 -8.68 -5.86
CA ASP A 96 -5.28 -10.05 -6.24
C ASP A 96 -6.79 -10.21 -6.39
N ARG A 97 -7.57 -9.65 -5.46
CA ARG A 97 -9.02 -9.69 -5.57
C ARG A 97 -9.51 -8.92 -6.80
N MET A 98 -9.00 -7.72 -7.05
CA MET A 98 -9.36 -6.95 -8.24
C MET A 98 -9.03 -7.72 -9.52
N ALA A 99 -7.86 -8.38 -9.58
CA ALA A 99 -7.48 -9.20 -10.72
C ALA A 99 -8.44 -10.38 -10.92
N GLN A 100 -8.88 -11.03 -9.84
CA GLN A 100 -9.88 -12.10 -9.90
C GLN A 100 -11.24 -11.61 -10.39
N GLU A 101 -11.71 -10.46 -9.90
CA GLU A 101 -12.98 -9.85 -10.32
C GLU A 101 -12.98 -9.50 -11.81
N GLU A 102 -11.85 -9.04 -12.33
CA GLU A 102 -11.65 -8.69 -13.75
C GLU A 102 -11.22 -9.89 -14.61
N ASN A 103 -11.12 -11.09 -14.04
CA ASN A 103 -10.65 -12.31 -14.71
C ASN A 103 -9.24 -12.16 -15.33
N ILE A 104 -8.38 -11.38 -14.69
CA ILE A 104 -6.98 -11.23 -15.08
C ILE A 104 -6.19 -12.40 -14.50
N SER A 105 -5.54 -13.17 -15.36
CA SER A 105 -4.67 -14.28 -14.99
C SER A 105 -3.45 -14.30 -15.89
N LEU A 106 -2.38 -14.94 -15.41
CA LEU A 106 -1.19 -15.16 -16.22
C LEU A 106 -1.53 -16.03 -17.43
N THR A 107 -0.97 -15.69 -18.57
CA THR A 107 -0.98 -16.56 -19.74
C THR A 107 0.01 -17.72 -19.53
N GLY A 108 -0.17 -18.83 -20.26
CA GLY A 108 0.77 -19.95 -20.16
C GLY A 108 2.21 -19.58 -20.51
N GLN A 109 2.42 -18.63 -21.42
CA GLN A 109 3.75 -18.12 -21.75
C GLN A 109 4.38 -17.36 -20.57
N GLU A 110 3.63 -16.49 -19.91
CA GLU A 110 4.11 -15.74 -18.74
C GLU A 110 4.45 -16.67 -17.57
N GLU A 111 3.64 -17.71 -17.34
CA GLU A 111 3.96 -18.74 -16.35
C GLU A 111 5.27 -19.48 -16.64
N ASP A 112 5.48 -19.86 -17.91
CA ASP A 112 6.70 -20.53 -18.34
C ASP A 112 7.92 -19.61 -18.24
N ASP A 113 7.78 -18.34 -18.59
CA ASP A 113 8.85 -17.35 -18.46
C ASP A 113 9.26 -17.16 -16.99
N ILE A 114 8.29 -17.11 -16.08
CA ILE A 114 8.56 -17.06 -14.62
C ILE A 114 9.28 -18.32 -14.15
N LYS A 115 8.82 -19.51 -14.53
CA LYS A 115 9.46 -20.78 -14.16
C LYS A 115 10.90 -20.85 -14.64
N ASN A 116 11.16 -20.41 -15.87
CA ASN A 116 12.50 -20.42 -16.47
C ASN A 116 13.44 -19.40 -15.79
N PHE A 117 12.92 -18.30 -15.26
CA PHE A 117 13.72 -17.31 -14.55
C PHE A 117 14.29 -17.84 -13.22
N PHE A 118 13.61 -18.80 -12.58
CA PHE A 118 14.00 -19.38 -11.28
C PHE A 118 14.75 -20.72 -11.40
N GLN A 119 15.04 -21.22 -12.59
CA GLN A 119 15.87 -22.40 -12.84
C GLN A 119 17.33 -22.02 -13.09
#